data_6d6adcfceb740f64c6671402ea346615
#
_entry.id   6d6adcfceb740f64c6671402ea346615
#
_cell.length_a   1.000
_cell.length_b   1.000
_cell.length_c   1.000
_cell.angle_alpha   90.00
_cell.angle_beta   90.00
_cell.angle_gamma   90.00
#
_symmetry.space_group_name_H-M   'P 1'
#
loop_
_entity.id
_entity.type
_entity.pdbx_description
1 polymer ?
#
loop_
_entity_poly.entity_id
_entity_poly.type
_entity_poly.pdbx_seq_one_letter_code
_entity_poly.pdbx_strand_id
1 'polypeptide(L)'
;MIKSSEALDLARTEYINGYEEKDTTIFPTLNLIAKEFSLSLSTLRKKAANEGWYKKRKQHQNAREEYEMRKQFKGKYSKLAQTQAKYFIYKLVNIERL
;
A
#
# COMPACT_ATOMS: atom_id res chain seq x y z
N MET A 1 20.39 20.95 -7.00
CA MET A 1 19.01 21.46 -6.90
C MET A 1 18.08 20.61 -7.76
N ILE A 2 17.04 20.07 -7.16
CA ILE A 2 16.10 19.20 -7.89
C ILE A 2 15.17 20.06 -8.74
N LYS A 3 14.99 19.69 -10.00
CA LYS A 3 14.07 20.39 -10.90
C LYS A 3 12.63 20.20 -10.43
N SER A 4 11.75 21.16 -10.73
CA SER A 4 10.34 21.11 -10.33
C SER A 4 9.66 19.83 -10.81
N SER A 5 9.96 19.37 -12.03
CA SER A 5 9.40 18.13 -12.57
C SER A 5 9.85 16.91 -11.78
N GLU A 6 11.12 16.88 -11.40
CA GLU A 6 11.67 15.77 -10.59
C GLU A 6 11.07 15.78 -9.18
N ALA A 7 10.92 16.97 -8.60
CA ALA A 7 10.29 17.12 -7.29
C ALA A 7 8.84 16.65 -7.32
N LEU A 8 8.11 16.95 -8.39
CA LEU A 8 6.73 16.48 -8.57
C LEU A 8 6.66 14.96 -8.71
N ASP A 9 7.59 14.35 -9.44
CA ASP A 9 7.64 12.90 -9.59
C ASP A 9 7.95 12.20 -8.26
N LEU A 10 8.89 12.75 -7.50
CA LEU A 10 9.23 12.23 -6.18
C LEU A 10 8.05 12.39 -5.22
N ALA A 11 7.38 13.54 -5.26
CA ALA A 11 6.21 13.81 -4.43
C ALA A 11 5.09 12.82 -4.73
N ARG A 12 4.85 12.55 -6.02
CA ARG A 12 3.85 11.58 -6.46
C ARG A 12 4.18 10.18 -5.93
N THR A 13 5.41 9.76 -6.10
CA THR A 13 5.86 8.45 -5.65
C THR A 13 5.69 8.30 -4.14
N GLU A 14 6.10 9.31 -3.39
CA GLU A 14 5.98 9.27 -1.93
C GLU A 14 4.53 9.27 -1.47
N TYR A 15 3.66 10.02 -2.13
CA TYR A 15 2.24 10.04 -1.80
C TYR A 15 1.57 8.70 -2.08
N ILE A 16 1.85 8.11 -3.24
CA ILE A 16 1.19 6.87 -3.67
C ILE A 16 1.75 5.66 -2.90
N ASN A 17 3.05 5.56 -2.78
CA ASN A 17 3.71 4.38 -2.20
C ASN A 17 3.98 4.50 -0.70
N GLY A 18 4.03 5.72 -0.19
CA GLY A 18 4.42 5.94 1.20
C GLY A 18 5.91 5.72 1.42
N TYR A 19 6.32 5.73 2.67
CA TYR A 19 7.69 5.45 3.05
C TYR A 19 7.72 4.52 4.26
N GLU A 20 8.81 3.78 4.40
CA GLU A 20 8.98 2.84 5.51
C GLU A 20 9.60 3.53 6.72
N GLU A 21 9.01 3.31 7.87
CA GLU A 21 9.56 3.76 9.14
C GLU A 21 9.25 2.73 10.21
N LYS A 22 10.31 2.18 10.82
CA LYS A 22 10.19 1.16 11.90
C LYS A 22 9.26 0.01 11.53
N ASP A 23 9.48 -0.56 10.36
CA ASP A 23 8.68 -1.69 9.83
C ASP A 23 7.23 -1.35 9.53
N THR A 24 6.89 -0.06 9.50
CA THR A 24 5.55 0.42 9.17
C THR A 24 5.61 1.31 7.95
N THR A 25 4.65 1.15 7.04
CA THR A 25 4.51 2.05 5.89
C THR A 25 3.68 3.25 6.28
N ILE A 26 4.25 4.44 6.10
CA ILE A 26 3.58 5.70 6.40
C ILE A 26 3.21 6.39 5.10
N PHE A 27 1.96 6.86 5.01
CA PHE A 27 1.45 7.58 3.85
C PHE A 27 1.28 9.06 4.22
N PRO A 28 2.19 9.94 3.75
CA PRO A 28 2.14 11.35 4.12
C PRO A 28 0.98 12.07 3.45
N THR A 29 0.56 13.18 4.03
CA THR A 29 -0.46 14.05 3.44
C THR A 29 0.17 14.91 2.36
N LEU A 30 -0.66 15.46 1.45
CA LEU A 30 -0.17 16.40 0.44
C LEU A 30 0.46 17.63 1.07
N ASN A 31 -0.06 18.07 2.21
CA ASN A 31 0.49 19.22 2.93
C ASN A 31 1.92 18.96 3.38
N LEU A 32 2.19 17.80 3.95
CA LEU A 32 3.54 17.42 4.38
C LEU A 32 4.49 17.30 3.20
N ILE A 33 4.03 16.70 2.12
CA ILE A 33 4.81 16.55 0.89
C ILE A 33 5.15 17.90 0.28
N ALA A 34 4.18 18.82 0.26
CA ALA A 34 4.42 20.17 -0.23
C ALA A 34 5.53 20.87 0.54
N LYS A 35 5.54 20.72 1.86
CA LYS A 35 6.57 21.29 2.72
C LYS A 35 7.92 20.63 2.47
N GLU A 36 7.94 19.31 2.37
CA GLU A 36 9.17 18.53 2.19
C GLU A 36 9.89 18.90 0.90
N PHE A 37 9.14 19.00 -0.19
CA PHE A 37 9.69 19.27 -1.51
C PHE A 37 9.63 20.76 -1.89
N SER A 38 9.20 21.63 -1.00
CA SER A 38 9.04 23.07 -1.24
C SER A 38 8.18 23.35 -2.46
N LEU A 39 7.06 22.63 -2.56
CA LEU A 39 6.11 22.76 -3.66
C LEU A 39 4.84 23.48 -3.19
N SER A 40 4.14 24.10 -4.15
CA SER A 40 2.86 24.73 -3.87
C SER A 40 1.80 23.66 -3.59
N LEU A 41 1.10 23.78 -2.47
CA LEU A 41 0.05 22.83 -2.10
C LEU A 41 -1.10 22.84 -3.14
N SER A 42 -1.46 24.01 -3.65
CA SER A 42 -2.51 24.11 -4.67
C SER A 42 -2.11 23.40 -5.97
N THR A 43 -0.85 23.54 -6.37
CA THR A 43 -0.32 22.84 -7.54
C THR A 43 -0.34 21.33 -7.33
N LEU A 44 0.07 20.86 -6.15
CA LEU A 44 0.03 19.44 -5.82
C LEU A 44 -1.39 18.90 -5.82
N ARG A 45 -2.32 19.63 -5.25
CA ARG A 45 -3.73 19.23 -5.22
C ARG A 45 -4.31 19.08 -6.63
N LYS A 46 -4.02 20.02 -7.52
CA LYS A 46 -4.45 19.95 -8.90
C LYS A 46 -3.85 18.75 -9.62
N LYS A 47 -2.55 18.56 -9.45
CA LYS A 47 -1.84 17.44 -10.06
C LYS A 47 -2.38 16.11 -9.55
N ALA A 48 -2.54 16.00 -8.24
CA ALA A 48 -3.07 14.79 -7.59
C ALA A 48 -4.47 14.46 -8.10
N ALA A 49 -5.34 15.46 -8.21
CA ALA A 49 -6.69 15.27 -8.72
C ALA A 49 -6.68 14.84 -10.18
N ASN A 50 -5.90 15.51 -11.02
CA ASN A 50 -5.82 15.23 -12.45
C ASN A 50 -5.27 13.84 -12.75
N GLU A 51 -4.31 13.39 -11.96
CA GLU A 51 -3.64 12.09 -12.17
C GLU A 51 -4.20 10.97 -11.31
N GLY A 52 -5.18 11.26 -10.46
CA GLY A 52 -5.81 10.25 -9.61
C GLY A 52 -4.87 9.64 -8.58
N TRP A 53 -4.07 10.45 -7.92
CA TRP A 53 -3.09 9.98 -6.92
C TRP A 53 -3.74 9.28 -5.75
N TYR A 54 -4.86 9.80 -5.29
CA TYR A 54 -5.57 9.20 -4.15
C TYR A 54 -6.06 7.79 -4.48
N LYS A 55 -6.62 7.62 -5.67
CA LYS A 55 -7.08 6.31 -6.13
C LYS A 55 -5.92 5.32 -6.23
N LYS A 56 -4.80 5.76 -6.80
CA LYS A 56 -3.59 4.95 -6.92
C LYS A 56 -3.02 4.58 -5.55
N ARG A 57 -3.04 5.53 -4.62
CA ARG A 57 -2.61 5.29 -3.23
C ARG A 57 -3.49 4.23 -2.57
N LYS A 58 -4.80 4.32 -2.74
CA LYS A 58 -5.74 3.34 -2.18
C LYS A 58 -5.50 1.94 -2.75
N GLN A 59 -5.26 1.84 -4.05
CA GLN A 59 -4.94 0.57 -4.69
C GLN A 59 -3.65 -0.02 -4.12
N HIS A 60 -2.64 0.82 -3.94
CA HIS A 60 -1.37 0.40 -3.37
C HIS A 60 -1.52 -0.05 -1.91
N GLN A 61 -2.28 0.69 -1.11
CA GLN A 61 -2.57 0.33 0.28
C GLN A 61 -3.28 -1.02 0.37
N ASN A 62 -4.28 -1.23 -0.47
CA ASN A 62 -5.06 -2.47 -0.46
C ASN A 62 -4.18 -3.67 -0.84
N ALA A 63 -3.35 -3.53 -1.85
CA ALA A 63 -2.42 -4.59 -2.26
C ALA A 63 -1.44 -4.92 -1.14
N ARG A 64 -0.95 -3.90 -0.44
CA ARG A 64 -0.03 -4.10 0.68
C ARG A 64 -0.71 -4.76 1.87
N GLU A 65 -1.94 -4.37 2.17
CA GLU A 65 -2.71 -5.00 3.25
C GLU A 65 -2.95 -6.48 2.96
N GLU A 66 -3.30 -6.83 1.73
CA GLU A 66 -3.44 -8.23 1.33
C GLU A 66 -2.14 -9.00 1.49
N TYR A 67 -1.03 -8.40 1.08
CA TYR A 67 0.28 -9.02 1.21
C TYR A 67 0.62 -9.27 2.68
N GLU A 68 0.41 -8.29 3.54
CA GLU A 68 0.69 -8.41 4.97
C GLU A 68 -0.21 -9.46 5.62
N MET A 69 -1.47 -9.51 5.24
CA MET A 69 -2.39 -10.54 5.73
C MET A 69 -1.92 -11.93 5.35
N ARG A 70 -1.51 -12.13 4.09
CA ARG A 70 -0.98 -13.41 3.64
C ARG A 70 0.29 -13.80 4.38
N LYS A 71 1.16 -12.82 4.62
CA LYS A 71 2.40 -13.03 5.34
C LYS A 71 2.13 -13.43 6.80
N GLN A 72 1.22 -12.73 7.47
CA GLN A 72 0.81 -13.05 8.83
C GLN A 72 0.17 -14.43 8.90
N PHE A 73 -0.66 -14.76 7.94
CA PHE A 73 -1.30 -16.06 7.86
C PHE A 73 -0.25 -17.17 7.76
N LYS A 74 0.73 -17.02 6.87
CA LYS A 74 1.83 -17.98 6.75
C LYS A 74 2.66 -18.09 8.02
N GLY A 75 3.00 -16.96 8.64
CA GLY A 75 3.83 -16.94 9.84
C GLY A 75 3.11 -17.47 11.07
N LYS A 76 1.86 -17.05 11.26
CA LYS A 76 1.07 -17.39 12.43
C LYS A 76 0.59 -18.83 12.43
N TYR A 77 0.46 -19.42 11.25
CA TYR A 77 -0.11 -20.74 11.07
C TYR A 77 0.89 -21.75 10.51
N SER A 78 2.19 -21.51 10.68
CA SER A 78 3.21 -22.31 10.02
C SER A 78 3.26 -23.76 10.49
N LYS A 79 2.80 -24.08 11.70
CA LYS A 79 2.85 -25.46 12.21
C LYS A 79 1.46 -26.04 12.45
N LEU A 80 0.67 -25.40 13.29
CA LEU A 80 -0.63 -25.91 13.68
C LEU A 80 -1.65 -25.72 12.58
N ALA A 81 -1.58 -24.62 11.91
CA ALA A 81 -2.58 -24.32 10.92
C ALA A 81 -2.22 -24.80 9.52
N GLN A 82 -1.01 -25.28 9.27
CA GLN A 82 -0.80 -26.02 8.04
C GLN A 82 -1.69 -27.26 8.02
N THR A 83 -1.84 -27.91 9.15
CA THR A 83 -2.75 -29.03 9.28
C THR A 83 -4.22 -28.57 9.23
N GLN A 84 -4.54 -27.48 9.92
CA GLN A 84 -5.90 -26.96 9.92
C GLN A 84 -6.26 -26.29 8.60
N ALA A 85 -5.32 -25.61 7.96
CA ALA A 85 -5.54 -25.00 6.67
C ALA A 85 -5.72 -26.08 5.59
N LYS A 86 -4.92 -27.12 5.62
CA LYS A 86 -5.11 -28.28 4.73
C LYS A 86 -6.47 -28.93 4.96
N TYR A 87 -6.84 -29.11 6.22
CA TYR A 87 -8.12 -29.68 6.58
C TYR A 87 -9.27 -28.79 6.09
N PHE A 88 -9.13 -27.49 6.25
CA PHE A 88 -10.14 -26.52 5.82
C PHE A 88 -10.31 -26.53 4.31
N ILE A 89 -9.21 -26.52 3.57
CA ILE A 89 -9.21 -26.58 2.11
C ILE A 89 -9.78 -27.92 1.64
N TYR A 90 -9.38 -29.00 2.26
CA TYR A 90 -9.87 -30.34 1.98
C TYR A 90 -11.38 -30.42 2.18
N LYS A 91 -11.88 -29.82 3.25
CA LYS A 91 -13.31 -29.80 3.56
C LYS A 91 -14.09 -29.02 2.53
N LEU A 92 -13.56 -27.88 2.08
CA LEU A 92 -14.18 -27.06 1.05
C LEU A 92 -14.22 -27.78 -0.28
N VAL A 93 -13.14 -28.42 -0.66
CA VAL A 93 -13.06 -29.20 -1.91
C VAL A 93 -14.03 -30.38 -1.87
N ASN A 94 -14.13 -31.06 -0.75
CA ASN A 94 -15.04 -32.17 -0.59
C ASN A 94 -16.52 -31.77 -0.63
N ILE A 95 -16.84 -30.59 -0.09
CA ILE A 95 -18.18 -30.03 -0.17
C ILE A 95 -18.55 -29.76 -1.62
N GLU A 96 -17.63 -29.26 -2.41
CA GLU A 96 -17.87 -29.03 -3.84
C GLU A 96 -18.04 -30.33 -4.62
N ARG A 97 -17.43 -31.41 -4.17
CA ARG A 97 -17.56 -32.73 -4.80
C ARG A 97 -18.83 -33.48 -4.42
N LEU A 98 -19.40 -33.06 -3.34
CA LEU A 98 -20.67 -33.65 -2.90
C LEU A 98 -21.84 -33.00 -3.63
#